data_3c76083567d56c6ea9c4f3cce42493bf
#
_entry.id   3c76083567d56c6ea9c4f3cce42493bf
#
_cell.length_a   1.000
_cell.length_b   1.000
_cell.length_c   1.000
_cell.angle_alpha   90.00
_cell.angle_beta   90.00
_cell.angle_gamma   90.00
#
_symmetry.space_group_name_H-M   'P 1'
#
loop_
_entity.id
_entity.type
_entity.pdbx_description
1 polymer ?
#
loop_
_entity_poly.entity_id
_entity_poly.type
_entity_poly.pdbx_seq_one_letter_code
_entity_poly.pdbx_strand_id
1 'polypeptide(L)'
;QTDIKVDRGANDSDFKLVRALHAVQGGTIEVNSSGKSNLVTVDGDLYADGKGYTDGSAMSLEIVVNPWTHWEQDTDLRYMQGNKPTVLSADVPTDGSSYINFVMDKAGSYLYRAANGNVYITAKKDTEWQVTGDSDFMALNVNEGLIDLSHQEHYYKTSNPYQKMSIDTLSGNNGNFVINTDILNDAGVTVVKVGTEIYHGGTLNGNTYSYTAADGSDQTINLSDPVIYTRYGDFIHAENSAGAMTHTVYVDDDAFKNEADVTGKYLKFARVTDDVTFNAGTKQVSELFSYKPVLLQTQEEDKAANSELVSKDEFDNLQWVDSTNRDWWITGYNKVTADDPKVPVAALAAGFAGWRYWNENDTLLKRMGELRYSTDAGGDWIRIIRSKHNRGGEYGFSNHMTTVQLGYDKREVRTNGIWRKGIALSRGVGKSSYNKGNGENSNNSLALYGTWLGNKGHYLDLIAKGSRLHSDHETYGEFADSGSGKNWATSISAEYGRKKQLNEAGWFVEPQAQLTYGHLWGDSYTTKNGIEVETDSINSLVGRLGFVLSREFDRNTVKASRYYAKASLLHEFFGDDSVTSVSYTHLRAHETCADL
;
A
#
# COMPACT_ATOMS: atom_id res chain seq x y z
N GLN A 1 -20.71 2.69 -20.83
CA GLN A 1 -19.26 2.86 -20.86
C GLN A 1 -18.92 3.65 -22.12
N THR A 2 -18.18 4.72 -21.99
CA THR A 2 -17.65 5.51 -23.11
C THR A 2 -16.14 5.48 -22.97
N ASP A 3 -15.48 4.88 -23.95
CA ASP A 3 -14.04 4.79 -24.08
C ASP A 3 -13.63 5.62 -25.30
N ILE A 4 -12.82 6.65 -25.10
CA ILE A 4 -12.29 7.47 -26.18
C ILE A 4 -10.78 7.47 -26.04
N LYS A 5 -10.13 6.85 -27.01
CA LYS A 5 -8.68 6.82 -27.12
C LYS A 5 -8.27 7.25 -28.50
N VAL A 6 -7.21 7.97 -28.63
CA VAL A 6 -6.69 8.41 -29.92
C VAL A 6 -5.50 7.56 -30.33
N ASP A 7 -5.62 6.80 -31.40
CA ASP A 7 -4.56 5.92 -31.94
C ASP A 7 -3.59 6.75 -32.79
N ARG A 8 -2.31 6.70 -32.45
CA ARG A 8 -1.21 7.19 -33.32
C ARG A 8 -0.74 6.03 -34.17
N GLY A 9 -0.88 6.17 -35.45
CA GLY A 9 -0.22 5.24 -36.38
C GLY A 9 1.28 5.16 -36.10
N ALA A 10 1.85 3.97 -36.19
CA ALA A 10 3.24 3.66 -35.82
C ALA A 10 4.35 4.46 -36.54
N ASN A 11 4.01 5.43 -37.37
CA ASN A 11 4.93 6.19 -38.23
C ASN A 11 4.76 7.72 -38.15
N ASP A 12 4.12 8.25 -37.10
CA ASP A 12 3.98 9.70 -37.02
C ASP A 12 5.21 10.34 -36.36
N SER A 13 6.15 10.73 -37.20
CA SER A 13 7.32 11.53 -36.81
C SER A 13 6.98 13.00 -36.56
N ASP A 14 5.81 13.45 -36.99
CA ASP A 14 5.29 14.78 -36.74
C ASP A 14 4.34 14.71 -35.51
N PHE A 15 4.85 15.12 -34.37
CA PHE A 15 4.07 15.24 -33.13
C PHE A 15 3.03 16.34 -33.22
N LYS A 16 2.06 16.17 -34.08
CA LYS A 16 0.90 17.05 -34.15
C LYS A 16 -0.05 16.73 -33.01
N LEU A 17 -0.55 17.77 -32.44
CA LEU A 17 -1.62 17.86 -31.47
C LEU A 17 -2.75 16.90 -31.82
N VAL A 18 -2.95 15.85 -31.05
CA VAL A 18 -4.07 14.91 -31.23
C VAL A 18 -5.07 15.17 -30.14
N ARG A 19 -6.16 15.83 -30.47
CA ARG A 19 -7.23 16.18 -29.54
C ARG A 19 -8.24 15.05 -29.44
N ALA A 20 -8.51 14.58 -28.21
CA ALA A 20 -9.56 13.58 -28.00
C ALA A 20 -10.94 14.19 -28.20
N LEU A 21 -11.15 15.38 -27.66
CA LEU A 21 -12.39 16.14 -27.81
C LEU A 21 -12.07 17.57 -28.23
N HIS A 22 -12.72 18.05 -29.30
CA HIS A 22 -12.45 19.35 -29.86
C HIS A 22 -13.76 20.09 -30.21
N ALA A 23 -14.06 21.16 -29.49
CA ALA A 23 -15.23 22.01 -29.72
C ALA A 23 -14.80 23.37 -30.26
N VAL A 24 -15.21 23.71 -31.48
CA VAL A 24 -14.86 24.97 -32.16
C VAL A 24 -16.07 25.55 -32.87
N GLN A 25 -15.99 26.85 -33.21
CA GLN A 25 -17.01 27.55 -34.00
C GLN A 25 -18.44 27.45 -33.44
N GLY A 26 -18.58 27.53 -32.12
CA GLY A 26 -19.85 27.38 -31.43
C GLY A 26 -20.30 25.93 -31.20
N GLY A 27 -19.42 24.95 -31.50
CA GLY A 27 -19.68 23.54 -31.22
C GLY A 27 -19.63 23.24 -29.74
N THR A 28 -20.53 22.35 -29.28
CA THR A 28 -20.59 21.92 -27.88
C THR A 28 -20.43 20.43 -27.75
N ILE A 29 -19.68 19.99 -26.74
CA ILE A 29 -19.48 18.58 -26.44
C ILE A 29 -19.89 18.33 -24.98
N GLU A 30 -20.85 17.47 -24.79
CA GLU A 30 -21.36 17.06 -23.49
C GLU A 30 -21.01 15.61 -23.23
N VAL A 31 -20.13 15.35 -22.26
CA VAL A 31 -19.73 14.02 -21.87
C VAL A 31 -20.31 13.69 -20.50
N ASN A 32 -21.18 12.67 -20.46
CA ASN A 32 -21.84 12.18 -19.24
C ASN A 32 -22.61 13.25 -18.43
N SER A 33 -22.98 14.35 -19.05
CA SER A 33 -23.71 15.47 -18.43
C SER A 33 -25.17 15.13 -18.07
N SER A 34 -25.70 14.00 -18.58
CA SER A 34 -27.10 13.59 -18.36
C SER A 34 -27.37 13.03 -16.95
N GLY A 35 -26.38 12.95 -16.06
CA GLY A 35 -26.51 12.44 -14.69
C GLY A 35 -26.75 10.93 -14.59
N LYS A 36 -26.45 10.15 -15.64
CA LYS A 36 -26.64 8.70 -15.64
C LYS A 36 -25.44 7.92 -15.09
N SER A 37 -24.40 8.60 -14.63
CA SER A 37 -23.19 8.03 -14.02
C SER A 37 -22.59 6.89 -14.85
N ASN A 38 -22.25 7.15 -16.10
CA ASN A 38 -21.56 6.21 -16.96
C ASN A 38 -20.05 6.23 -16.69
N LEU A 39 -19.39 5.08 -16.83
CA LEU A 39 -17.94 5.04 -16.85
C LEU A 39 -17.43 5.79 -18.08
N VAL A 40 -16.55 6.76 -17.85
CA VAL A 40 -15.92 7.56 -18.89
C VAL A 40 -14.41 7.43 -18.77
N THR A 41 -13.78 7.08 -19.87
CA THR A 41 -12.31 7.01 -19.98
C THR A 41 -11.90 7.80 -21.21
N VAL A 42 -11.03 8.78 -21.04
CA VAL A 42 -10.51 9.58 -22.15
C VAL A 42 -9.01 9.67 -22.02
N ASP A 43 -8.36 9.22 -23.07
CA ASP A 43 -6.93 9.34 -23.25
C ASP A 43 -6.71 10.31 -24.41
N GLY A 44 -6.40 11.54 -24.07
CA GLY A 44 -6.25 12.64 -25.00
C GLY A 44 -6.79 13.95 -24.46
N ASP A 45 -6.34 15.03 -25.05
CA ASP A 45 -6.64 16.36 -24.54
C ASP A 45 -8.07 16.81 -24.82
N LEU A 46 -8.57 17.69 -23.98
CA LEU A 46 -9.83 18.40 -24.16
C LEU A 46 -9.54 19.82 -24.63
N TYR A 47 -10.20 20.23 -25.73
CA TYR A 47 -10.03 21.56 -26.26
C TYR A 47 -11.34 22.20 -26.70
N ALA A 48 -11.57 23.42 -26.29
CA ALA A 48 -12.66 24.22 -26.79
C ALA A 48 -12.20 25.66 -27.07
N ASP A 49 -12.65 26.26 -28.17
CA ASP A 49 -12.42 27.68 -28.41
C ASP A 49 -12.91 28.52 -27.23
N GLY A 50 -12.16 29.52 -26.84
CA GLY A 50 -12.47 30.42 -25.74
C GLY A 50 -11.31 30.66 -24.81
N LYS A 51 -11.51 31.41 -23.73
CA LYS A 51 -10.48 31.79 -22.77
C LYS A 51 -9.19 32.34 -23.42
N GLY A 52 -9.33 33.08 -24.54
CA GLY A 52 -8.20 33.62 -25.29
C GLY A 52 -7.61 32.70 -26.37
N TYR A 53 -8.28 31.62 -26.64
CA TYR A 53 -7.83 30.59 -27.57
C TYR A 53 -8.71 30.49 -28.81
N THR A 54 -8.13 30.59 -30.02
CA THR A 54 -8.86 30.48 -31.30
C THR A 54 -8.08 29.60 -32.28
N ASP A 55 -8.76 28.68 -32.99
CA ASP A 55 -8.17 27.90 -34.07
C ASP A 55 -8.06 28.74 -35.38
N GLY A 56 -6.88 29.32 -35.68
CA GLY A 56 -6.62 30.09 -36.93
C GLY A 56 -6.64 29.26 -38.20
N SER A 57 -6.77 27.95 -38.10
CA SER A 57 -6.85 27.05 -39.24
C SER A 57 -8.27 26.53 -39.40
N ALA A 58 -8.91 26.85 -40.48
CA ALA A 58 -10.11 26.18 -40.98
C ALA A 58 -9.75 24.74 -41.38
N MET A 59 -9.38 23.91 -40.43
CA MET A 59 -9.29 22.45 -40.62
C MET A 59 -10.62 21.83 -40.27
N SER A 60 -11.38 21.49 -41.30
CA SER A 60 -12.46 20.53 -41.15
C SER A 60 -11.85 19.15 -40.84
N LEU A 61 -11.72 18.81 -39.58
CA LEU A 61 -11.46 17.43 -39.18
C LEU A 61 -12.81 16.72 -39.16
N GLU A 62 -13.02 15.87 -40.13
CA GLU A 62 -14.13 14.93 -40.12
C GLU A 62 -13.78 13.82 -39.11
N ILE A 63 -14.32 13.93 -37.90
CA ILE A 63 -14.17 12.85 -36.89
C ILE A 63 -15.09 11.72 -37.31
N VAL A 64 -14.56 10.73 -37.97
CA VAL A 64 -15.27 9.48 -38.18
C VAL A 64 -15.20 8.67 -36.88
N VAL A 65 -16.24 8.80 -36.06
CA VAL A 65 -16.39 7.96 -34.87
C VAL A 65 -16.71 6.55 -35.33
N ASN A 66 -15.73 5.69 -35.36
CA ASN A 66 -15.97 4.26 -35.55
C ASN A 66 -16.30 3.63 -34.19
N PRO A 67 -17.54 3.15 -33.93
CA PRO A 67 -17.96 2.67 -32.62
C PRO A 67 -17.30 1.35 -32.17
N TRP A 68 -16.39 0.80 -32.95
CA TRP A 68 -15.78 -0.51 -32.72
C TRP A 68 -14.26 -0.46 -32.48
N THR A 69 -13.62 0.70 -32.50
CA THR A 69 -12.19 0.82 -32.28
C THR A 69 -11.88 1.18 -30.83
N HIS A 70 -11.03 0.41 -30.23
CA HIS A 70 -10.37 0.71 -28.95
C HIS A 70 -9.32 1.80 -29.22
N TRP A 71 -9.37 2.91 -28.50
CA TRP A 71 -8.48 4.05 -28.73
C TRP A 71 -7.50 4.17 -27.57
N GLU A 72 -6.24 4.01 -27.82
CA GLU A 72 -5.15 4.26 -26.88
C GLU A 72 -4.20 5.27 -27.48
N GLN A 73 -4.09 6.45 -26.96
CA GLN A 73 -2.92 7.31 -26.86
C GLN A 73 -3.20 8.82 -26.73
N ASP A 74 -2.31 9.41 -26.22
CA ASP A 74 -1.51 10.62 -26.02
C ASP A 74 -1.82 11.82 -26.89
N THR A 75 -2.29 12.92 -26.29
CA THR A 75 -2.58 14.14 -27.03
C THR A 75 -2.44 15.41 -26.23
N ASP A 76 -1.90 16.43 -26.81
CA ASP A 76 -1.74 17.77 -26.26
C ASP A 76 -2.66 18.77 -26.99
N LEU A 77 -3.36 19.63 -26.26
CA LEU A 77 -4.29 20.62 -26.79
C LEU A 77 -3.74 22.03 -26.79
N ARG A 78 -3.79 22.68 -27.95
CA ARG A 78 -3.52 24.12 -28.11
C ARG A 78 -4.52 24.70 -29.08
N TYR A 79 -4.97 25.67 -28.95
CA TYR A 79 -5.51 26.90 -28.64
C TYR A 79 -5.90 27.89 -29.73
N MET A 80 -7.00 28.57 -29.50
CA MET A 80 -7.33 29.67 -30.38
C MET A 80 -8.31 30.66 -29.80
N GLN A 81 -8.24 31.91 -30.18
CA GLN A 81 -8.95 33.02 -29.58
C GLN A 81 -10.42 33.09 -29.97
N GLY A 82 -11.32 32.89 -29.02
CA GLY A 82 -12.70 33.31 -29.07
C GLY A 82 -12.97 34.37 -28.00
N ASN A 83 -14.14 34.96 -27.99
CA ASN A 83 -14.52 35.90 -26.95
C ASN A 83 -14.58 35.15 -25.61
N LYS A 84 -13.82 35.61 -24.62
CA LYS A 84 -13.92 35.12 -23.25
C LYS A 84 -15.36 35.34 -22.79
N PRO A 85 -16.07 34.30 -22.28
CA PRO A 85 -17.39 34.51 -21.69
C PRO A 85 -17.25 35.49 -20.54
N THR A 86 -18.09 36.49 -20.52
CA THR A 86 -18.10 37.53 -19.49
C THR A 86 -18.71 37.09 -18.17
N VAL A 87 -19.09 35.83 -18.05
CA VAL A 87 -19.74 35.29 -16.86
C VAL A 87 -18.73 34.46 -16.10
N LEU A 88 -18.34 34.95 -14.93
CA LEU A 88 -17.58 34.19 -13.91
C LEU A 88 -18.47 33.11 -13.31
N SER A 89 -18.64 32.01 -14.00
CA SER A 89 -19.54 30.92 -13.58
C SER A 89 -18.81 29.58 -13.82
N ALA A 90 -18.93 28.67 -12.85
CA ALA A 90 -18.59 27.27 -13.06
C ALA A 90 -19.57 26.57 -14.03
N ASP A 91 -20.57 27.27 -14.51
CA ASP A 91 -21.58 26.77 -15.42
C ASP A 91 -21.12 26.92 -16.88
N VAL A 92 -21.53 25.97 -17.71
CA VAL A 92 -21.26 26.00 -19.15
C VAL A 92 -21.90 27.22 -19.84
N PRO A 93 -21.28 27.79 -20.88
CA PRO A 93 -21.83 28.97 -21.57
C PRO A 93 -23.17 28.69 -22.23
N THR A 94 -24.04 29.70 -22.22
CA THR A 94 -25.35 29.69 -22.92
C THR A 94 -25.42 30.66 -24.07
N ASP A 95 -24.32 31.33 -24.40
CA ASP A 95 -24.21 32.40 -25.39
C ASP A 95 -23.88 31.91 -26.81
N GLY A 96 -23.79 30.59 -27.02
CA GLY A 96 -23.40 29.96 -28.28
C GLY A 96 -21.92 29.83 -28.49
N SER A 97 -21.09 30.07 -27.45
CA SER A 97 -19.66 29.79 -27.47
C SER A 97 -19.40 28.30 -27.58
N SER A 98 -18.25 27.93 -28.15
CA SER A 98 -17.78 26.56 -28.11
C SER A 98 -17.44 26.17 -26.68
N TYR A 99 -17.82 24.96 -26.25
CA TYR A 99 -17.39 24.42 -24.95
C TYR A 99 -17.36 22.89 -24.92
N ILE A 100 -16.64 22.37 -23.95
CA ILE A 100 -16.69 20.97 -23.54
C ILE A 100 -17.11 20.91 -22.08
N ASN A 101 -18.18 20.17 -21.81
CA ASN A 101 -18.60 19.81 -20.45
C ASN A 101 -18.30 18.34 -20.20
N PHE A 102 -17.31 18.06 -19.34
CA PHE A 102 -16.75 16.73 -19.12
C PHE A 102 -16.98 16.29 -17.67
N VAL A 103 -17.82 15.27 -17.48
CA VAL A 103 -18.24 14.83 -16.15
C VAL A 103 -17.78 13.41 -15.87
N MET A 104 -16.89 13.25 -14.88
CA MET A 104 -16.46 11.99 -14.29
C MET A 104 -17.18 11.80 -12.95
N ASP A 105 -18.29 11.06 -12.93
CA ASP A 105 -19.08 10.80 -11.72
C ASP A 105 -19.26 9.32 -11.39
N LYS A 106 -18.61 8.45 -12.17
CA LYS A 106 -18.58 7.00 -11.98
C LYS A 106 -17.18 6.56 -11.57
N ALA A 107 -17.08 5.82 -10.49
CA ALA A 107 -15.82 5.23 -10.04
C ALA A 107 -15.07 4.50 -11.17
N GLY A 108 -13.77 4.76 -11.29
CA GLY A 108 -12.90 4.27 -12.35
C GLY A 108 -12.96 5.07 -13.65
N SER A 109 -13.72 6.18 -13.71
CA SER A 109 -13.60 7.13 -14.82
C SER A 109 -12.27 7.88 -14.74
N TYR A 110 -11.63 8.08 -15.87
CA TYR A 110 -10.39 8.84 -15.92
C TYR A 110 -10.30 9.74 -17.15
N LEU A 111 -9.53 10.82 -16.99
CA LEU A 111 -9.03 11.67 -18.04
C LEU A 111 -7.49 11.63 -17.98
N TYR A 112 -6.86 11.44 -19.11
CA TYR A 112 -5.41 11.47 -19.22
C TYR A 112 -5.01 12.56 -20.18
N ARG A 113 -4.26 13.55 -19.75
CA ARG A 113 -3.65 14.67 -20.45
C ARG A 113 -4.13 16.04 -20.02
N ALA A 114 -3.98 17.06 -20.90
CA ALA A 114 -4.26 18.46 -20.62
C ALA A 114 -5.70 18.88 -21.00
N ALA A 115 -6.14 20.02 -20.46
CA ALA A 115 -7.41 20.64 -20.82
C ALA A 115 -7.22 22.13 -21.07
N ASN A 116 -7.79 22.63 -22.15
CA ASN A 116 -7.54 24.01 -22.55
C ASN A 116 -8.76 24.68 -23.19
N GLY A 117 -8.93 25.99 -22.91
CA GLY A 117 -10.02 26.80 -23.43
C GLY A 117 -11.31 26.72 -22.62
N ASN A 118 -12.46 26.78 -23.30
CA ASN A 118 -13.77 26.70 -22.66
C ASN A 118 -14.12 25.28 -22.23
N VAL A 119 -13.30 24.69 -21.36
CA VAL A 119 -13.48 23.34 -20.84
C VAL A 119 -13.94 23.41 -19.40
N TYR A 120 -14.95 22.62 -19.06
CA TYR A 120 -15.57 22.50 -17.75
C TYR A 120 -15.45 21.04 -17.30
N ILE A 121 -14.73 20.79 -16.23
CA ILE A 121 -14.44 19.43 -15.76
C ILE A 121 -15.09 19.23 -14.39
N THR A 122 -15.80 18.11 -14.24
CA THR A 122 -16.27 17.61 -12.96
C THR A 122 -15.62 16.28 -12.65
N ALA A 123 -14.90 16.20 -11.54
CA ALA A 123 -14.28 14.98 -11.03
C ALA A 123 -14.86 14.63 -9.66
N LYS A 124 -15.59 13.50 -9.58
CA LYS A 124 -16.18 13.01 -8.33
C LYS A 124 -15.37 11.88 -7.72
N LYS A 125 -15.84 11.36 -6.61
CA LYS A 125 -15.20 10.29 -5.87
C LYS A 125 -14.78 9.11 -6.74
N ASP A 126 -13.56 8.59 -6.49
CA ASP A 126 -12.96 7.45 -7.20
C ASP A 126 -12.82 7.68 -8.73
N THR A 127 -12.68 8.93 -9.14
CA THR A 127 -12.32 9.31 -10.51
C THR A 127 -10.97 10.01 -10.52
N GLU A 128 -10.26 9.96 -11.64
CA GLU A 128 -8.89 10.43 -11.75
C GLU A 128 -8.67 11.26 -13.02
N TRP A 129 -7.97 12.38 -12.87
CA TRP A 129 -7.40 13.12 -13.98
C TRP A 129 -5.88 13.18 -13.84
N GLN A 130 -5.18 12.50 -14.73
CA GLN A 130 -3.73 12.54 -14.86
C GLN A 130 -3.34 13.66 -15.82
N VAL A 131 -2.86 14.76 -15.25
CA VAL A 131 -2.47 15.96 -16.00
C VAL A 131 -1.03 15.80 -16.45
N THR A 132 -0.80 15.71 -17.76
CA THR A 132 0.54 15.50 -18.32
C THR A 132 1.02 16.65 -19.20
N GLY A 133 0.40 17.80 -19.10
CA GLY A 133 0.77 19.02 -19.80
C GLY A 133 0.11 20.24 -19.17
N ASP A 134 0.65 21.43 -19.46
CA ASP A 134 0.07 22.67 -19.01
C ASP A 134 -1.39 22.76 -19.42
N SER A 135 -2.24 23.07 -18.46
CA SER A 135 -3.68 23.18 -18.65
C SER A 135 -4.15 24.59 -18.29
N ASP A 136 -5.00 25.18 -19.15
CA ASP A 136 -5.57 26.51 -18.93
C ASP A 136 -7.03 26.53 -19.39
N PHE A 137 -7.98 26.41 -18.46
CA PHE A 137 -9.36 26.13 -18.74
C PHE A 137 -10.34 26.86 -17.79
N MET A 138 -11.65 26.79 -18.09
CA MET A 138 -12.65 27.60 -17.43
C MET A 138 -13.01 27.13 -16.04
N ALA A 139 -13.32 25.84 -15.85
CA ALA A 139 -13.82 25.42 -14.54
C ALA A 139 -13.41 23.99 -14.16
N LEU A 140 -13.08 23.83 -12.89
CA LEU A 140 -12.86 22.54 -12.24
C LEU A 140 -13.79 22.41 -11.04
N ASN A 141 -14.66 21.41 -11.09
CA ASN A 141 -15.49 21.00 -9.95
C ASN A 141 -14.97 19.66 -9.43
N VAL A 142 -14.27 19.67 -8.29
CA VAL A 142 -13.66 18.46 -7.73
C VAL A 142 -14.25 18.11 -6.37
N ASN A 143 -14.94 16.94 -6.32
CA ASN A 143 -15.58 16.41 -5.12
C ASN A 143 -15.06 15.00 -4.85
N GLU A 144 -14.09 14.88 -3.97
CA GLU A 144 -13.38 13.62 -3.63
C GLU A 144 -12.66 12.97 -4.84
N GLY A 145 -12.61 13.62 -6.01
CA GLY A 145 -11.85 13.17 -7.18
C GLY A 145 -10.36 13.40 -7.00
N LEU A 146 -9.55 12.69 -7.78
CA LEU A 146 -8.10 12.79 -7.83
C LEU A 146 -7.66 13.60 -9.05
N ILE A 147 -6.84 14.61 -8.84
CA ILE A 147 -6.19 15.42 -9.86
C ILE A 147 -4.67 15.24 -9.67
N ASP A 148 -4.05 14.53 -10.59
CA ASP A 148 -2.64 14.17 -10.48
C ASP A 148 -1.80 14.88 -11.52
N LEU A 149 -0.99 15.86 -11.07
CA LEU A 149 -0.05 16.61 -11.89
C LEU A 149 1.34 15.97 -11.89
N SER A 150 1.59 14.95 -11.08
CA SER A 150 2.93 14.39 -10.89
C SER A 150 3.47 13.58 -12.07
N HIS A 151 2.65 13.37 -13.10
CA HIS A 151 3.06 12.65 -14.30
C HIS A 151 3.88 13.51 -15.25
N GLN A 152 4.97 12.92 -15.76
CA GLN A 152 5.80 13.59 -16.74
C GLN A 152 5.09 13.68 -18.09
N GLU A 153 5.23 14.83 -18.73
CA GLU A 153 4.82 14.98 -20.11
C GLU A 153 5.72 14.17 -21.05
N HIS A 154 5.14 13.24 -21.80
CA HIS A 154 5.87 12.41 -22.76
C HIS A 154 5.96 12.99 -24.18
N TYR A 155 5.43 14.19 -24.40
CA TYR A 155 5.22 14.74 -25.75
C TYR A 155 6.39 15.38 -26.41
N TYR A 156 6.98 16.28 -25.66
CA TYR A 156 8.18 16.92 -26.14
C TYR A 156 9.31 16.11 -25.55
N LYS A 157 9.94 15.35 -26.35
CA LYS A 157 11.20 14.62 -26.24
C LYS A 157 12.19 15.05 -25.16
N THR A 158 11.82 16.05 -24.39
CA THR A 158 12.51 16.58 -23.24
C THR A 158 11.54 16.55 -22.09
N SER A 159 11.87 15.79 -21.06
CA SER A 159 11.05 15.66 -19.87
C SER A 159 10.80 17.01 -19.22
N ASN A 160 9.57 17.52 -19.30
CA ASN A 160 9.11 18.49 -18.33
C ASN A 160 8.45 17.75 -17.17
N PRO A 161 9.11 17.66 -16.02
CA PRO A 161 8.52 16.99 -14.87
C PRO A 161 7.42 17.82 -14.18
N TYR A 162 7.24 19.10 -14.56
CA TYR A 162 6.38 20.02 -13.83
C TYR A 162 5.30 20.63 -14.71
N GLN A 163 4.05 20.59 -14.24
CA GLN A 163 2.87 21.07 -14.95
C GLN A 163 2.29 22.33 -14.30
N LYS A 164 1.70 23.20 -15.10
CA LYS A 164 0.90 24.33 -14.62
C LYS A 164 -0.57 24.10 -14.93
N MET A 165 -1.41 24.20 -13.91
CA MET A 165 -2.86 24.20 -14.05
C MET A 165 -3.40 25.59 -13.76
N SER A 166 -3.99 26.23 -14.75
CA SER A 166 -4.66 27.53 -14.63
C SER A 166 -6.17 27.35 -14.79
N ILE A 167 -6.93 27.71 -13.77
CA ILE A 167 -8.37 27.51 -13.68
C ILE A 167 -9.04 28.86 -13.48
N ASP A 168 -10.05 29.22 -14.28
CA ASP A 168 -10.81 30.45 -14.00
C ASP A 168 -11.62 30.29 -12.72
N THR A 169 -12.36 29.19 -12.57
CA THR A 169 -13.19 28.95 -11.38
C THR A 169 -12.98 27.56 -10.82
N LEU A 170 -12.52 27.48 -9.58
CA LEU A 170 -12.44 26.24 -8.80
C LEU A 170 -13.68 26.09 -7.94
N SER A 171 -14.22 24.86 -7.85
CA SER A 171 -15.38 24.50 -7.05
C SER A 171 -15.31 23.08 -6.53
N GLY A 172 -16.26 22.70 -5.66
CA GLY A 172 -16.30 21.38 -5.03
C GLY A 172 -15.56 21.34 -3.69
N ASN A 173 -15.46 20.17 -3.10
CA ASN A 173 -14.82 19.99 -1.80
C ASN A 173 -14.18 18.62 -1.67
N ASN A 174 -13.20 18.48 -0.76
CA ASN A 174 -12.47 17.23 -0.51
C ASN A 174 -11.77 16.64 -1.75
N GLY A 175 -11.45 17.45 -2.76
CA GLY A 175 -10.63 17.03 -3.89
C GLY A 175 -9.22 16.70 -3.46
N ASN A 176 -8.60 15.74 -4.15
CA ASN A 176 -7.24 15.30 -3.89
C ASN A 176 -6.34 15.75 -5.05
N PHE A 177 -5.28 16.49 -4.75
CA PHE A 177 -4.30 16.94 -5.71
C PHE A 177 -2.95 16.26 -5.41
N VAL A 178 -2.34 15.67 -6.42
CA VAL A 178 -0.95 15.20 -6.35
C VAL A 178 -0.09 16.12 -7.18
N ILE A 179 0.97 16.64 -6.59
CA ILE A 179 1.91 17.53 -7.25
C ILE A 179 3.32 16.94 -7.23
N ASN A 180 4.04 17.11 -8.32
CA ASN A 180 5.45 16.79 -8.41
C ASN A 180 6.29 18.04 -8.10
N THR A 181 7.30 17.87 -7.29
CA THR A 181 8.23 18.93 -6.91
C THR A 181 9.64 18.37 -6.83
N ASP A 182 10.61 19.25 -6.91
CA ASP A 182 11.99 18.98 -6.49
C ASP A 182 12.48 20.20 -5.71
N ILE A 183 12.13 20.22 -4.44
CA ILE A 183 12.46 21.34 -3.54
C ILE A 183 13.97 21.56 -3.37
N LEU A 184 14.78 20.54 -3.68
CA LEU A 184 16.24 20.61 -3.62
C LEU A 184 16.88 21.11 -4.92
N ASN A 185 16.13 21.13 -6.03
CA ASN A 185 16.68 21.47 -7.34
C ASN A 185 16.88 22.98 -7.48
N ASP A 186 18.06 23.47 -7.18
CA ASP A 186 18.39 24.89 -7.29
C ASP A 186 18.50 25.39 -8.75
N ALA A 187 18.64 24.49 -9.72
CA ALA A 187 18.70 24.83 -11.14
C ALA A 187 17.31 24.95 -11.80
N GLY A 188 16.34 24.20 -11.29
CA GLY A 188 15.00 24.11 -11.88
C GLY A 188 14.99 23.56 -13.31
N VAL A 189 13.83 23.64 -13.93
CA VAL A 189 13.62 23.30 -15.35
C VAL A 189 13.37 24.57 -16.14
N THR A 190 14.19 24.83 -17.16
CA THR A 190 14.01 25.99 -18.04
C THR A 190 12.83 25.78 -18.97
N VAL A 191 11.91 26.72 -18.94
CA VAL A 191 10.73 26.80 -19.79
C VAL A 191 10.89 27.98 -20.71
N VAL A 192 10.71 27.77 -22.01
CA VAL A 192 10.74 28.81 -23.03
C VAL A 192 9.35 28.97 -23.62
N LYS A 193 8.75 30.13 -23.47
CA LYS A 193 7.42 30.43 -23.99
C LYS A 193 7.50 31.39 -25.18
N VAL A 194 6.76 31.06 -26.24
CA VAL A 194 6.60 31.90 -27.44
C VAL A 194 5.11 31.99 -27.78
N GLY A 195 4.51 33.15 -27.55
CA GLY A 195 3.07 33.28 -27.65
C GLY A 195 2.35 32.32 -26.69
N THR A 196 1.65 31.36 -27.23
CA THR A 196 0.97 30.28 -26.46
C THR A 196 1.77 28.99 -26.42
N GLU A 197 2.87 28.89 -27.19
CA GLU A 197 3.68 27.67 -27.24
C GLU A 197 4.73 27.64 -26.13
N ILE A 198 4.94 26.47 -25.55
CA ILE A 198 5.85 26.23 -24.43
C ILE A 198 6.83 25.12 -24.81
N TYR A 199 8.10 25.36 -24.57
CA TYR A 199 9.21 24.46 -24.86
C TYR A 199 10.01 24.21 -23.59
N HIS A 200 10.41 22.96 -23.37
CA HIS A 200 11.13 22.55 -22.17
C HIS A 200 12.37 21.72 -22.48
N GLY A 201 13.30 21.68 -21.53
CA GLY A 201 14.43 20.74 -21.50
C GLY A 201 15.46 20.90 -22.62
N GLY A 202 15.31 21.89 -23.50
CA GLY A 202 16.30 22.27 -24.49
C GLY A 202 17.14 23.44 -24.00
N THR A 203 17.97 23.94 -24.90
CA THR A 203 18.83 25.11 -24.66
C THR A 203 18.45 26.25 -25.61
N LEU A 204 18.15 27.42 -25.06
CA LEU A 204 17.94 28.64 -25.85
C LEU A 204 19.24 29.45 -25.95
N ASN A 205 19.68 29.73 -27.17
CA ASN A 205 20.80 30.61 -27.44
C ASN A 205 20.36 31.75 -28.40
N GLY A 206 20.15 32.92 -27.82
CA GLY A 206 19.46 34.01 -28.52
C GLY A 206 18.02 33.58 -28.81
N ASN A 207 17.63 33.58 -30.08
CA ASN A 207 16.31 33.10 -30.51
C ASN A 207 16.32 31.66 -31.05
N THR A 208 17.46 30.96 -30.96
CA THR A 208 17.58 29.58 -31.44
C THR A 208 17.42 28.62 -30.25
N TYR A 209 16.39 27.82 -30.29
CA TYR A 209 16.15 26.77 -29.31
C TYR A 209 16.62 25.43 -29.87
N SER A 210 17.50 24.75 -29.13
CA SER A 210 18.06 23.45 -29.50
C SER A 210 17.61 22.39 -28.52
N TYR A 211 17.16 21.26 -29.02
CA TYR A 211 16.69 20.11 -28.19
C TYR A 211 17.02 18.80 -28.90
N THR A 212 17.11 17.74 -28.11
CA THR A 212 17.29 16.39 -28.66
C THR A 212 15.91 15.74 -28.86
N ALA A 213 15.65 15.34 -30.05
CA ALA A 213 14.42 14.72 -30.46
C ALA A 213 14.29 13.27 -29.92
N ALA A 214 13.07 12.60 -29.88
CA ALA A 214 12.86 11.26 -29.35
C ALA A 214 13.58 10.16 -30.12
N ASP A 215 13.88 10.42 -31.39
CA ASP A 215 14.72 9.54 -32.20
C ASP A 215 16.23 9.72 -31.90
N GLY A 216 16.56 10.58 -30.91
CA GLY A 216 17.92 10.91 -30.53
C GLY A 216 18.59 11.96 -31.43
N SER A 217 17.90 12.52 -32.42
CA SER A 217 18.44 13.56 -33.29
C SER A 217 18.38 14.93 -32.63
N ASP A 218 19.43 15.73 -32.82
CA ASP A 218 19.43 17.12 -32.38
C ASP A 218 18.64 18.01 -33.37
N GLN A 219 17.70 18.74 -32.80
CA GLN A 219 16.80 19.64 -33.53
C GLN A 219 17.04 21.09 -33.10
N THR A 220 16.83 22.01 -34.02
CA THR A 220 16.89 23.45 -33.74
C THR A 220 15.71 24.17 -34.37
N ILE A 221 15.11 25.08 -33.62
CA ILE A 221 14.05 25.98 -34.10
C ILE A 221 14.37 27.43 -33.75
N ASN A 222 14.01 28.34 -34.64
CA ASN A 222 14.12 29.77 -34.39
C ASN A 222 12.78 30.27 -33.82
N LEU A 223 12.83 30.87 -32.64
CA LEU A 223 11.69 31.41 -31.93
C LEU A 223 11.63 32.93 -32.06
N SER A 224 10.45 33.51 -32.19
CA SER A 224 10.27 34.96 -32.18
C SER A 224 9.80 35.41 -30.79
N ASP A 225 10.53 36.35 -30.20
CA ASP A 225 10.25 36.89 -28.85
C ASP A 225 10.05 35.82 -27.74
N PRO A 226 11.05 34.94 -27.52
CA PRO A 226 10.93 33.93 -26.47
C PRO A 226 11.03 34.58 -25.09
N VAL A 227 10.16 34.16 -24.19
CA VAL A 227 10.20 34.48 -22.75
C VAL A 227 10.68 33.26 -21.99
N ILE A 228 11.66 33.43 -21.11
CA ILE A 228 12.29 32.35 -20.36
C ILE A 228 11.80 32.38 -18.92
N TYR A 229 11.40 31.21 -18.43
CA TYR A 229 11.03 30.99 -17.04
C TYR A 229 11.81 29.81 -16.45
N THR A 230 11.76 29.66 -15.14
CA THR A 230 12.27 28.49 -14.43
C THR A 230 11.18 27.90 -13.56
N ARG A 231 11.02 26.58 -13.58
CA ARG A 231 10.06 25.82 -12.75
C ARG A 231 10.79 24.86 -11.84
N TYR A 232 10.33 24.78 -10.59
CA TYR A 232 10.87 23.88 -9.57
C TYR A 232 9.83 22.87 -9.06
N GLY A 233 8.60 22.92 -9.56
CA GLY A 233 7.51 22.03 -9.20
C GLY A 233 6.22 22.36 -9.97
N ASP A 234 5.23 21.53 -9.78
CA ASP A 234 3.88 21.76 -10.30
C ASP A 234 3.22 22.97 -9.63
N PHE A 235 2.31 23.62 -10.37
CA PHE A 235 1.67 24.82 -9.90
C PHE A 235 0.16 24.83 -10.22
N ILE A 236 -0.65 25.16 -9.20
CA ILE A 236 -2.09 25.32 -9.31
C ILE A 236 -2.45 26.80 -9.17
N HIS A 237 -3.10 27.35 -10.18
CA HIS A 237 -3.63 28.71 -10.17
C HIS A 237 -5.15 28.69 -10.36
N ALA A 238 -5.91 29.22 -9.41
CA ALA A 238 -7.33 29.45 -9.56
C ALA A 238 -7.66 30.92 -9.36
N GLU A 239 -8.20 31.58 -10.42
CA GLU A 239 -8.54 32.99 -10.37
C GLU A 239 -9.72 33.26 -9.44
N ASN A 240 -10.70 32.37 -9.42
CA ASN A 240 -11.94 32.48 -8.65
C ASN A 240 -12.27 31.17 -7.96
N SER A 241 -13.12 31.25 -6.92
CA SER A 241 -13.70 30.10 -6.24
C SER A 241 -15.21 30.21 -6.14
N ALA A 242 -15.91 29.09 -6.21
CA ALA A 242 -17.36 29.05 -5.99
C ALA A 242 -17.66 28.66 -4.53
N GLY A 243 -17.29 29.54 -3.59
CA GLY A 243 -17.50 29.38 -2.15
C GLY A 243 -16.32 28.70 -1.43
N ALA A 244 -16.42 28.65 -0.11
CA ALA A 244 -15.37 28.08 0.74
C ALA A 244 -15.23 26.57 0.53
N MET A 245 -13.99 26.11 0.34
CA MET A 245 -13.69 24.72 0.06
C MET A 245 -12.36 24.30 0.70
N THR A 246 -12.24 23.00 0.92
CA THR A 246 -11.00 22.39 1.42
C THR A 246 -10.61 21.21 0.55
N HIS A 247 -9.38 21.19 0.09
CA HIS A 247 -8.79 20.11 -0.70
C HIS A 247 -7.58 19.52 0.02
N THR A 248 -7.14 18.36 -0.40
CA THR A 248 -5.92 17.72 0.12
C THR A 248 -4.85 17.71 -0.96
N VAL A 249 -3.64 18.15 -0.62
CA VAL A 249 -2.48 18.09 -1.50
C VAL A 249 -1.50 17.03 -1.02
N TYR A 250 -1.11 16.14 -1.92
CA TYR A 250 -0.06 15.15 -1.76
C TYR A 250 1.14 15.58 -2.58
N VAL A 251 2.33 15.38 -2.06
CA VAL A 251 3.56 15.78 -2.75
C VAL A 251 4.35 14.55 -3.15
N ASP A 252 4.74 14.49 -4.41
CA ASP A 252 5.65 13.50 -4.97
C ASP A 252 7.00 14.15 -5.24
N ASP A 253 7.90 14.10 -4.25
CA ASP A 253 9.22 14.73 -4.30
C ASP A 253 10.30 13.70 -3.92
N ASP A 254 11.34 13.59 -4.73
CA ASP A 254 12.45 12.68 -4.47
C ASP A 254 13.26 13.09 -3.22
N ALA A 255 13.22 14.37 -2.82
CA ALA A 255 13.81 14.82 -1.56
C ALA A 255 13.18 14.11 -0.37
N PHE A 256 11.85 13.92 -0.40
CA PHE A 256 11.13 13.20 0.66
C PHE A 256 11.44 11.70 0.64
N LYS A 257 11.47 11.09 -0.55
CA LYS A 257 11.78 9.67 -0.72
C LYS A 257 13.20 9.33 -0.25
N ASN A 258 14.14 10.25 -0.49
CA ASN A 258 15.55 10.08 -0.14
C ASN A 258 15.91 10.66 1.24
N GLU A 259 14.93 11.11 2.02
CA GLU A 259 15.13 11.70 3.35
C GLU A 259 16.11 12.89 3.36
N ALA A 260 16.10 13.67 2.28
CA ALA A 260 16.99 14.81 2.15
C ALA A 260 16.57 15.96 3.10
N ASP A 261 17.55 16.70 3.59
CA ASP A 261 17.28 17.90 4.39
C ASP A 261 16.78 19.03 3.49
N VAL A 262 15.53 19.46 3.71
CA VAL A 262 14.90 20.58 3.00
C VAL A 262 14.78 21.84 3.88
N THR A 263 15.50 21.90 4.99
CA THR A 263 15.48 23.07 5.89
C THR A 263 15.88 24.34 5.13
N GLY A 264 15.03 25.36 5.22
CA GLY A 264 15.24 26.64 4.53
C GLY A 264 14.94 26.60 3.01
N LYS A 265 14.37 25.52 2.51
CA LYS A 265 13.85 25.43 1.16
C LYS A 265 12.33 25.65 1.17
N TYR A 266 11.87 26.49 0.28
CA TYR A 266 10.46 26.87 0.18
C TYR A 266 10.03 26.79 -1.28
N LEU A 267 8.89 26.14 -1.53
CA LEU A 267 8.34 26.01 -2.88
C LEU A 267 6.88 26.48 -2.90
N LYS A 268 6.58 27.45 -3.75
CA LYS A 268 5.21 27.86 -4.03
C LYS A 268 4.57 26.85 -4.98
N PHE A 269 3.47 26.20 -4.54
CA PHE A 269 2.76 25.24 -5.38
C PHE A 269 1.36 25.70 -5.81
N ALA A 270 0.79 26.73 -5.16
CA ALA A 270 -0.50 27.24 -5.59
C ALA A 270 -0.67 28.73 -5.31
N ARG A 271 -1.48 29.38 -6.15
CA ARG A 271 -2.12 30.69 -5.90
C ARG A 271 -3.62 30.53 -6.13
N VAL A 272 -4.41 30.80 -5.12
CA VAL A 272 -5.86 30.60 -5.10
C VAL A 272 -6.53 31.72 -4.29
N THR A 273 -7.86 31.80 -4.33
CA THR A 273 -8.59 32.73 -3.48
C THR A 273 -8.56 32.30 -2.00
N ASP A 274 -8.91 33.21 -1.08
CA ASP A 274 -8.92 32.93 0.36
C ASP A 274 -9.98 31.92 0.80
N ASP A 275 -10.97 31.64 -0.05
CA ASP A 275 -11.95 30.58 0.17
C ASP A 275 -11.39 29.16 -0.02
N VAL A 276 -10.22 29.02 -0.64
CA VAL A 276 -9.60 27.71 -0.91
C VAL A 276 -8.53 27.37 0.13
N THR A 277 -8.74 26.28 0.82
CA THR A 277 -7.80 25.76 1.82
C THR A 277 -7.22 24.43 1.36
N PHE A 278 -5.91 24.23 1.57
CA PHE A 278 -5.25 22.94 1.35
C PHE A 278 -4.86 22.29 2.69
N ASN A 279 -5.22 21.02 2.84
CA ASN A 279 -4.69 20.14 3.85
C ASN A 279 -3.52 19.33 3.28
N ALA A 280 -2.51 19.07 4.11
CA ALA A 280 -1.41 18.20 3.73
C ALA A 280 -1.86 16.74 3.74
N GLY A 281 -1.74 16.07 2.62
CA GLY A 281 -1.96 14.65 2.48
C GLY A 281 -0.71 13.87 2.91
N THR A 282 -0.90 12.64 3.37
CA THR A 282 0.18 11.73 3.74
C THR A 282 0.45 10.77 2.57
N LYS A 283 1.67 10.77 2.03
CA LYS A 283 2.07 9.86 0.96
C LYS A 283 3.01 8.79 1.50
N GLN A 284 2.64 7.54 1.35
CA GLN A 284 3.51 6.42 1.69
C GLN A 284 4.66 6.35 0.68
N VAL A 285 5.89 6.27 1.17
CA VAL A 285 7.12 6.22 0.35
C VAL A 285 7.92 4.95 0.59
N SER A 286 7.61 4.25 1.67
CA SER A 286 8.19 2.94 1.98
C SER A 286 7.19 2.10 2.77
N GLU A 287 7.53 0.87 3.02
CA GLU A 287 6.68 -0.04 3.82
C GLU A 287 6.40 0.50 5.24
N LEU A 288 7.37 1.21 5.85
CA LEU A 288 7.25 1.65 7.24
C LEU A 288 6.90 3.14 7.39
N PHE A 289 7.13 3.94 6.36
CA PHE A 289 7.05 5.38 6.49
C PHE A 289 6.24 6.05 5.39
N SER A 290 5.60 7.12 5.80
CA SER A 290 4.94 8.09 4.96
C SER A 290 5.53 9.47 5.20
N TYR A 291 5.44 10.35 4.22
CA TYR A 291 5.75 11.76 4.38
C TYR A 291 4.51 12.61 4.27
N LYS A 292 4.50 13.69 5.06
CA LYS A 292 3.45 14.69 5.08
C LYS A 292 4.09 16.06 4.89
N PRO A 293 3.78 16.81 3.83
CA PRO A 293 4.35 18.13 3.63
C PRO A 293 3.89 19.10 4.72
N VAL A 294 4.75 20.07 5.04
CA VAL A 294 4.40 21.21 5.90
C VAL A 294 3.97 22.34 4.98
N LEU A 295 2.70 22.73 5.07
CA LEU A 295 2.11 23.76 4.23
C LEU A 295 2.04 25.09 4.97
N LEU A 296 2.30 26.18 4.26
CA LEU A 296 2.11 27.55 4.71
C LEU A 296 1.26 28.32 3.71
N GLN A 297 0.27 29.04 4.20
CA GLN A 297 -0.53 29.98 3.42
C GLN A 297 -0.06 31.42 3.72
N THR A 298 0.15 32.22 2.68
CA THR A 298 0.55 33.63 2.83
C THR A 298 -0.27 34.56 1.96
N GLN A 299 -0.37 35.82 2.40
CA GLN A 299 -0.79 36.97 1.59
C GLN A 299 0.44 37.75 1.11
N GLU A 300 0.25 38.71 0.21
CA GLU A 300 1.35 39.56 -0.24
C GLU A 300 1.99 40.36 0.90
N GLU A 301 1.18 40.81 1.84
CA GLU A 301 1.66 41.51 3.05
C GLU A 301 2.52 40.62 3.95
N ASP A 302 2.24 39.31 3.99
CA ASP A 302 2.99 38.33 4.78
C ASP A 302 4.38 38.05 4.20
N LYS A 303 4.61 38.28 2.91
CA LYS A 303 5.93 38.15 2.28
C LYS A 303 6.96 39.08 2.91
N ALA A 304 6.56 40.29 3.31
CA ALA A 304 7.45 41.23 4.00
C ALA A 304 7.82 40.74 5.42
N ALA A 305 6.90 40.03 6.08
CA ALA A 305 7.10 39.43 7.41
C ALA A 305 7.88 38.09 7.32
N ASN A 306 7.78 37.38 6.21
CA ASN A 306 8.44 36.10 5.95
C ASN A 306 9.47 36.26 4.81
N SER A 307 10.49 37.10 5.03
CA SER A 307 11.54 37.41 4.03
C SER A 307 12.35 36.18 3.57
N GLU A 308 12.18 35.04 4.24
CA GLU A 308 12.78 33.76 3.89
C GLU A 308 12.06 33.05 2.74
N LEU A 309 10.77 33.38 2.48
CA LEU A 309 9.96 32.80 1.44
C LEU A 309 10.31 33.42 0.09
N VAL A 310 11.40 32.99 -0.50
CA VAL A 310 11.81 33.40 -1.83
C VAL A 310 11.49 32.30 -2.82
N SER A 311 10.46 32.51 -3.65
CA SER A 311 10.24 31.70 -4.82
C SER A 311 11.16 32.17 -5.94
N LYS A 312 11.82 31.24 -6.62
CA LYS A 312 12.69 31.51 -7.76
C LYS A 312 12.03 31.16 -9.10
N ASP A 313 10.77 30.71 -9.05
CA ASP A 313 10.05 30.21 -10.23
C ASP A 313 9.31 31.32 -11.00
N GLU A 314 8.78 30.99 -12.17
CA GLU A 314 8.02 31.92 -13.03
C GLU A 314 6.79 32.53 -12.35
N PHE A 315 6.27 31.87 -11.31
CA PHE A 315 5.02 32.22 -10.64
C PHE A 315 5.18 33.38 -9.65
N ASP A 316 6.40 33.75 -9.31
CA ASP A 316 6.66 34.96 -8.53
C ASP A 316 6.24 36.22 -9.24
N ASN A 317 6.22 36.17 -10.57
CA ASN A 317 5.82 37.30 -11.41
C ASN A 317 4.31 37.41 -11.61
N LEU A 318 3.51 36.46 -11.10
CA LEU A 318 2.06 36.57 -11.13
C LEU A 318 1.64 37.73 -10.22
N GLN A 319 0.95 38.71 -10.80
CA GLN A 319 0.40 39.79 -10.01
C GLN A 319 -0.77 39.30 -9.17
N TRP A 320 -0.89 39.84 -7.97
CA TRP A 320 -2.06 39.64 -7.14
C TRP A 320 -3.24 40.37 -7.79
N VAL A 321 -4.32 39.65 -8.06
CA VAL A 321 -5.51 40.21 -8.71
C VAL A 321 -6.28 41.09 -7.71
N ASP A 322 -6.29 40.67 -6.45
CA ASP A 322 -6.85 41.44 -5.32
C ASP A 322 -6.29 40.94 -3.97
N SER A 323 -6.73 41.56 -2.88
CA SER A 323 -6.30 41.21 -1.51
C SER A 323 -6.84 39.86 -1.02
N THR A 324 -7.70 39.18 -1.78
CA THR A 324 -8.28 37.88 -1.43
C THR A 324 -7.45 36.71 -1.90
N ASN A 325 -6.46 36.90 -2.77
CA ASN A 325 -5.58 35.84 -3.23
C ASN A 325 -4.60 35.39 -2.14
N ARG A 326 -4.30 34.10 -2.13
CA ARG A 326 -3.36 33.44 -1.22
C ARG A 326 -2.36 32.62 -1.99
N ASP A 327 -1.08 32.74 -1.57
CA ASP A 327 -0.03 31.82 -2.01
C ASP A 327 0.07 30.67 -1.00
N TRP A 328 0.22 29.45 -1.53
CA TRP A 328 0.46 28.26 -0.75
C TRP A 328 1.86 27.70 -1.03
N TRP A 329 2.57 27.38 0.05
CA TRP A 329 3.97 26.98 0.03
C TRP A 329 4.15 25.63 0.70
N ILE A 330 5.10 24.85 0.20
CA ILE A 330 5.71 23.75 0.92
C ILE A 330 6.95 24.29 1.60
N THR A 331 7.03 24.16 2.92
CA THR A 331 8.13 24.70 3.73
C THR A 331 8.96 23.63 4.42
N GLY A 332 8.62 22.36 4.19
CA GLY A 332 9.27 21.21 4.78
C GLY A 332 8.41 19.96 4.69
N TYR A 333 8.79 18.94 5.42
CA TYR A 333 8.02 17.71 5.55
C TYR A 333 8.18 17.08 6.93
N ASN A 334 7.17 16.30 7.31
CA ASN A 334 7.20 15.45 8.49
C ASN A 334 7.22 13.98 8.08
N LYS A 335 8.20 13.23 8.56
CA LYS A 335 8.22 11.78 8.44
C LYS A 335 7.29 11.20 9.50
N VAL A 336 6.35 10.37 9.08
CA VAL A 336 5.38 9.70 9.95
C VAL A 336 5.37 8.20 9.65
N THR A 337 4.92 7.40 10.62
CA THR A 337 4.72 5.97 10.38
C THR A 337 3.67 5.76 9.28
N ALA A 338 3.88 4.79 8.40
CA ALA A 338 2.88 4.41 7.40
C ALA A 338 1.58 3.95 8.08
N ASP A 339 0.44 4.34 7.52
CA ASP A 339 -0.87 4.02 8.12
C ASP A 339 -1.16 2.52 8.14
N ASP A 340 -0.58 1.75 7.20
CA ASP A 340 -0.81 0.32 7.04
C ASP A 340 0.50 -0.46 6.77
N PRO A 341 1.47 -0.47 7.72
CA PRO A 341 2.71 -1.20 7.56
C PRO A 341 2.43 -2.71 7.54
N LYS A 342 2.83 -3.39 6.47
CA LYS A 342 2.52 -4.80 6.25
C LYS A 342 3.59 -5.74 6.78
N VAL A 343 4.87 -5.33 6.70
CA VAL A 343 6.00 -6.17 7.13
C VAL A 343 5.96 -6.49 8.62
N PRO A 344 5.77 -5.52 9.55
CA PRO A 344 5.67 -5.83 10.97
C PRO A 344 4.51 -6.79 11.27
N VAL A 345 3.34 -6.53 10.67
CA VAL A 345 2.14 -7.36 10.86
C VAL A 345 2.35 -8.78 10.32
N ALA A 346 2.95 -8.93 9.13
CA ALA A 346 3.23 -10.23 8.54
C ALA A 346 4.33 -10.98 9.31
N ALA A 347 5.40 -10.32 9.74
CA ALA A 347 6.46 -10.90 10.53
C ALA A 347 5.95 -11.45 11.86
N LEU A 348 5.12 -10.66 12.55
CA LEU A 348 4.54 -11.06 13.82
C LEU A 348 3.54 -12.22 13.65
N ALA A 349 2.68 -12.16 12.62
CA ALA A 349 1.77 -13.26 12.30
C ALA A 349 2.53 -14.55 11.93
N ALA A 350 3.67 -14.44 11.24
CA ALA A 350 4.55 -15.57 10.92
C ALA A 350 5.18 -16.18 12.18
N GLY A 351 5.67 -15.34 13.10
CA GLY A 351 6.20 -15.73 14.39
C GLY A 351 5.15 -16.51 15.21
N PHE A 352 3.93 -15.96 15.30
CA PHE A 352 2.82 -16.62 16.00
C PHE A 352 2.39 -17.94 15.37
N ALA A 353 2.34 -18.01 14.05
CA ALA A 353 2.01 -19.26 13.37
C ALA A 353 3.04 -20.34 13.70
N GLY A 354 4.33 -19.99 13.70
CA GLY A 354 5.44 -20.86 14.11
C GLY A 354 5.36 -21.25 15.59
N TRP A 355 5.19 -20.28 16.46
CA TRP A 355 5.03 -20.45 17.89
C TRP A 355 3.84 -21.35 18.24
N ARG A 356 2.66 -21.06 17.70
CA ARG A 356 1.44 -21.82 17.99
C ARG A 356 1.58 -23.29 17.62
N TYR A 357 2.23 -23.56 16.49
CA TYR A 357 2.49 -24.91 16.07
C TYR A 357 3.47 -25.63 17.00
N TRP A 358 4.59 -24.99 17.35
CA TRP A 358 5.60 -25.56 18.21
C TRP A 358 5.05 -25.81 19.63
N ASN A 359 4.22 -24.91 20.14
CA ASN A 359 3.60 -24.99 21.47
C ASN A 359 2.33 -25.86 21.49
N GLU A 360 2.08 -26.63 20.44
CA GLU A 360 0.98 -27.59 20.47
C GLU A 360 1.20 -28.63 21.58
N ASN A 361 0.24 -28.71 22.51
CA ASN A 361 0.34 -29.61 23.65
C ASN A 361 0.38 -31.09 23.22
N ASP A 362 1.54 -31.68 23.36
CA ASP A 362 1.74 -33.12 23.14
C ASP A 362 1.33 -33.87 24.39
N THR A 363 0.17 -34.46 24.39
CA THR A 363 -0.37 -35.24 25.52
C THR A 363 0.03 -36.69 25.38
N LEU A 364 0.07 -37.41 26.52
CA LEU A 364 0.37 -38.84 26.54
C LEU A 364 -0.53 -39.62 25.57
N LEU A 365 -1.82 -39.32 25.55
CA LEU A 365 -2.78 -39.98 24.65
C LEU A 365 -2.48 -39.69 23.17
N LYS A 366 -2.13 -38.48 22.83
CA LYS A 366 -1.75 -38.11 21.45
C LYS A 366 -0.46 -38.83 21.01
N ARG A 367 0.50 -38.98 21.92
CA ARG A 367 1.81 -39.57 21.59
C ARG A 367 1.79 -41.08 21.56
N MET A 368 1.20 -41.72 22.58
CA MET A 368 1.27 -43.16 22.74
C MET A 368 -0.04 -43.90 22.35
N GLY A 369 -1.19 -43.22 22.40
CA GLY A 369 -2.47 -43.88 22.10
C GLY A 369 -2.65 -45.20 22.89
N GLU A 370 -2.97 -46.24 22.18
CA GLU A 370 -3.14 -47.60 22.78
C GLU A 370 -1.78 -48.28 23.09
N LEU A 371 -0.67 -47.82 22.54
CA LEU A 371 0.68 -48.38 22.84
C LEU A 371 1.05 -48.26 24.31
N ARG A 372 0.42 -47.36 25.08
CA ARG A 372 0.68 -47.26 26.53
C ARG A 372 0.30 -48.51 27.30
N TYR A 373 -0.56 -49.35 26.72
CA TYR A 373 -0.98 -50.64 27.30
C TYR A 373 -0.29 -51.84 26.69
N SER A 374 0.56 -51.64 25.70
CA SER A 374 1.33 -52.72 25.08
C SER A 374 2.30 -53.37 26.07
N THR A 375 2.43 -54.66 25.96
CA THR A 375 3.42 -55.46 26.72
C THR A 375 4.74 -55.56 26.06
N ASP A 376 4.92 -55.00 24.86
CA ASP A 376 6.19 -55.07 24.09
C ASP A 376 7.33 -54.41 24.82
N ALA A 377 8.53 -54.95 24.61
CA ALA A 377 9.76 -54.48 25.28
C ALA A 377 10.15 -53.05 24.92
N GLY A 378 9.55 -52.48 23.90
CA GLY A 378 9.80 -51.19 23.29
C GLY A 378 10.00 -51.35 21.80
N GLY A 379 10.25 -50.26 21.09
CA GLY A 379 10.48 -50.29 19.65
C GLY A 379 10.39 -48.93 19.01
N ASP A 380 10.54 -48.95 17.70
CA ASP A 380 10.41 -47.78 16.83
C ASP A 380 8.93 -47.46 16.57
N TRP A 381 8.64 -46.20 16.46
CA TRP A 381 7.28 -45.74 16.09
C TRP A 381 7.34 -44.55 15.13
N ILE A 382 6.34 -44.39 14.30
CA ILE A 382 6.16 -43.26 13.40
C ILE A 382 4.77 -42.65 13.64
N ARG A 383 4.71 -41.33 13.53
CA ARG A 383 3.47 -40.59 13.63
C ARG A 383 3.44 -39.49 12.59
N ILE A 384 2.29 -39.33 11.92
CA ILE A 384 2.02 -38.20 11.02
C ILE A 384 0.89 -37.39 11.65
N ILE A 385 1.14 -36.09 11.82
CA ILE A 385 0.20 -35.15 12.42
C ILE A 385 -0.14 -34.10 11.36
N ARG A 386 -1.43 -33.87 11.14
CA ARG A 386 -1.92 -32.75 10.37
C ARG A 386 -2.69 -31.83 11.29
N SER A 387 -2.35 -30.56 11.29
CA SER A 387 -2.99 -29.54 12.11
C SER A 387 -3.35 -28.32 11.28
N LYS A 388 -4.42 -27.65 11.70
CA LYS A 388 -4.84 -26.35 11.20
C LYS A 388 -5.03 -25.43 12.40
N HIS A 389 -4.35 -24.30 12.39
CA HIS A 389 -4.48 -23.26 13.39
C HIS A 389 -4.95 -21.98 12.73
N ASN A 390 -5.94 -21.34 13.33
CA ASN A 390 -6.46 -20.05 12.88
C ASN A 390 -6.43 -19.08 14.06
N ARG A 391 -6.07 -17.85 13.78
CA ARG A 391 -6.19 -16.72 14.69
C ARG A 391 -6.86 -15.57 13.93
N GLY A 392 -7.78 -14.87 14.58
CA GLY A 392 -8.37 -13.63 14.08
C GLY A 392 -7.62 -12.39 14.59
N GLY A 393 -8.11 -11.21 14.20
CA GLY A 393 -7.53 -9.92 14.59
C GLY A 393 -6.49 -9.41 13.58
N GLU A 394 -5.87 -8.31 13.89
CA GLU A 394 -4.89 -7.64 13.03
C GLU A 394 -3.74 -8.58 12.64
N TYR A 395 -3.17 -9.30 13.60
CA TYR A 395 -2.11 -10.30 13.41
C TYR A 395 -2.68 -11.69 13.14
N GLY A 396 -3.80 -11.74 12.40
CA GLY A 396 -4.50 -12.95 12.07
C GLY A 396 -3.73 -13.84 11.10
N PHE A 397 -3.86 -15.16 11.30
CA PHE A 397 -3.27 -16.15 10.41
C PHE A 397 -4.15 -17.41 10.28
N SER A 398 -3.96 -18.11 9.17
CA SER A 398 -4.41 -19.48 8.97
C SER A 398 -3.20 -20.33 8.58
N ASN A 399 -2.82 -21.28 9.42
CA ASN A 399 -1.66 -22.14 9.19
C ASN A 399 -2.11 -23.60 9.07
N HIS A 400 -1.68 -24.24 7.99
CA HIS A 400 -1.88 -25.66 7.72
C HIS A 400 -0.53 -26.37 7.76
N MET A 401 -0.36 -27.29 8.69
CA MET A 401 0.91 -27.94 8.93
C MET A 401 0.83 -29.45 8.92
N THR A 402 1.84 -30.08 8.40
CA THR A 402 2.05 -31.53 8.44
C THR A 402 3.37 -31.81 9.13
N THR A 403 3.34 -32.64 10.17
CA THR A 403 4.53 -33.07 10.91
C THR A 403 4.69 -34.57 10.80
N VAL A 404 5.90 -35.00 10.49
CA VAL A 404 6.32 -36.38 10.62
C VAL A 404 7.19 -36.49 11.86
N GLN A 405 6.90 -37.45 12.71
CA GLN A 405 7.64 -37.73 13.92
C GLN A 405 8.04 -39.19 13.95
N LEU A 406 9.32 -39.43 14.23
CA LEU A 406 9.92 -40.75 14.42
C LEU A 406 10.41 -40.86 15.86
N GLY A 407 10.17 -41.96 16.50
CA GLY A 407 10.66 -42.17 17.84
C GLY A 407 11.03 -43.61 18.13
N TYR A 408 11.78 -43.78 19.21
CA TYR A 408 12.12 -45.06 19.79
C TYR A 408 11.93 -44.99 21.30
N ASP A 409 11.30 -46.00 21.88
CA ASP A 409 11.23 -46.13 23.34
C ASP A 409 11.57 -47.55 23.83
N LYS A 410 12.00 -47.59 25.08
CA LYS A 410 12.31 -48.80 25.80
C LYS A 410 11.39 -48.92 27.01
N ARG A 411 10.77 -50.07 27.16
CA ARG A 411 9.95 -50.43 28.31
C ARG A 411 10.80 -51.04 29.44
N GLU A 412 10.65 -50.53 30.66
CA GLU A 412 11.32 -50.98 31.85
C GLU A 412 10.29 -51.28 32.93
N VAL A 413 10.17 -52.55 33.37
CA VAL A 413 9.25 -52.98 34.43
C VAL A 413 9.89 -52.77 35.78
N ARG A 414 9.18 -52.11 36.70
CA ARG A 414 9.57 -51.86 38.08
C ARG A 414 8.46 -52.33 39.02
N THR A 415 8.78 -52.48 40.31
CA THR A 415 7.83 -52.91 41.34
C THR A 415 6.62 -51.99 41.48
N ASN A 416 6.77 -50.69 41.19
CA ASN A 416 5.71 -49.69 41.33
C ASN A 416 5.00 -49.33 40.02
N GLY A 417 5.37 -50.01 38.90
CA GLY A 417 4.80 -49.73 37.58
C GLY A 417 5.76 -49.94 36.44
N ILE A 418 5.42 -49.40 35.29
CA ILE A 418 6.19 -49.52 34.05
C ILE A 418 6.71 -48.14 33.65
N TRP A 419 7.99 -48.04 33.34
CA TRP A 419 8.55 -46.89 32.71
C TRP A 419 8.71 -47.13 31.20
N ARG A 420 8.34 -46.13 30.37
CA ARG A 420 8.74 -46.04 28.98
C ARG A 420 9.61 -44.81 28.81
N LYS A 421 10.83 -45.00 28.40
CA LYS A 421 11.81 -43.91 28.17
C LYS A 421 12.17 -43.90 26.71
N GLY A 422 12.16 -42.73 26.08
CA GLY A 422 12.39 -42.65 24.65
C GLY A 422 12.85 -41.31 24.16
N ILE A 423 13.17 -41.35 22.89
CA ILE A 423 13.59 -40.18 22.07
C ILE A 423 12.71 -40.07 20.86
N ALA A 424 12.43 -38.85 20.42
CA ALA A 424 11.68 -38.59 19.20
C ALA A 424 12.32 -37.46 18.40
N LEU A 425 12.38 -37.65 17.10
CA LEU A 425 12.75 -36.64 16.11
C LEU A 425 11.50 -36.24 15.34
N SER A 426 11.31 -34.97 15.08
CA SER A 426 10.20 -34.49 14.26
C SER A 426 10.60 -33.40 13.30
N ARG A 427 9.96 -33.44 12.12
CA ARG A 427 10.01 -32.39 11.13
C ARG A 427 8.58 -32.00 10.73
N GLY A 428 8.30 -30.72 10.88
CA GLY A 428 7.03 -30.12 10.45
C GLY A 428 7.27 -29.14 9.32
N VAL A 429 6.34 -29.08 8.37
CA VAL A 429 6.28 -28.10 7.32
C VAL A 429 4.83 -27.64 7.13
N GLY A 430 4.64 -26.35 6.91
CA GLY A 430 3.33 -25.76 6.77
C GLY A 430 3.31 -24.52 5.91
N LYS A 431 2.11 -24.21 5.42
CA LYS A 431 1.82 -22.97 4.71
C LYS A 431 0.88 -22.12 5.54
N SER A 432 1.21 -20.84 5.58
CA SER A 432 0.45 -19.84 6.32
C SER A 432 -0.07 -18.77 5.40
N SER A 433 -1.24 -18.28 5.72
CA SER A 433 -1.85 -17.10 5.14
C SER A 433 -2.05 -16.10 6.27
N TYR A 434 -1.56 -14.88 6.10
CA TYR A 434 -1.64 -13.79 7.07
C TYR A 434 -2.56 -12.70 6.54
N ASN A 435 -3.04 -11.80 7.38
CA ASN A 435 -3.89 -10.68 6.92
C ASN A 435 -3.17 -9.78 5.91
N LYS A 436 -1.85 -9.62 6.04
CA LYS A 436 -1.04 -8.75 5.18
C LYS A 436 -0.05 -9.51 4.29
N GLY A 437 -0.18 -10.84 4.19
CA GLY A 437 0.79 -11.63 3.44
C GLY A 437 0.52 -13.13 3.49
N ASN A 438 1.51 -13.88 3.09
CA ASN A 438 1.56 -15.33 3.20
C ASN A 438 2.97 -15.78 3.57
N GLY A 439 3.16 -17.07 3.83
CA GLY A 439 4.48 -17.61 4.12
C GLY A 439 4.47 -19.09 4.39
N GLU A 440 5.66 -19.61 4.68
CA GLU A 440 5.86 -21.00 5.03
C GLU A 440 6.49 -21.10 6.43
N ASN A 441 6.12 -22.14 7.15
CA ASN A 441 6.68 -22.44 8.46
C ASN A 441 7.25 -23.83 8.46
N SER A 442 8.42 -24.01 9.09
CA SER A 442 8.98 -25.32 9.33
C SER A 442 9.58 -25.43 10.71
N ASN A 443 9.62 -26.64 11.26
CA ASN A 443 10.35 -26.92 12.45
C ASN A 443 11.08 -28.26 12.40
N ASN A 444 12.21 -28.34 13.10
CA ASN A 444 12.92 -29.57 13.37
C ASN A 444 13.06 -29.68 14.89
N SER A 445 12.62 -30.79 15.48
CA SER A 445 12.62 -30.95 16.94
C SER A 445 13.21 -32.28 17.35
N LEU A 446 13.88 -32.23 18.49
CA LEU A 446 14.36 -33.40 19.25
C LEU A 446 13.64 -33.39 20.60
N ALA A 447 13.01 -34.49 20.96
CA ALA A 447 12.38 -34.67 22.27
C ALA A 447 12.90 -35.90 23.00
N LEU A 448 13.11 -35.73 24.30
CA LEU A 448 13.34 -36.80 25.24
C LEU A 448 12.08 -36.95 26.09
N TYR A 449 11.65 -38.17 26.34
CA TYR A 449 10.46 -38.39 27.17
C TYR A 449 10.64 -39.57 28.11
N GLY A 450 9.89 -39.51 29.24
CA GLY A 450 9.79 -40.58 30.22
C GLY A 450 8.35 -40.68 30.73
N THR A 451 7.69 -41.80 30.47
CA THR A 451 6.32 -42.07 30.90
C THR A 451 6.34 -43.15 31.96
N TRP A 452 5.85 -42.84 33.16
CA TRP A 452 5.59 -43.83 34.21
C TRP A 452 4.09 -44.20 34.22
N LEU A 453 3.84 -45.50 34.16
CA LEU A 453 2.50 -46.07 34.25
C LEU A 453 2.44 -46.91 35.55
N GLY A 454 1.79 -46.36 36.55
CA GLY A 454 1.71 -46.98 37.88
C GLY A 454 0.63 -48.10 37.96
N ASN A 455 0.86 -49.10 38.81
CA ASN A 455 -0.02 -50.29 38.99
C ASN A 455 -1.46 -49.97 39.41
N LYS A 456 -1.72 -48.75 39.93
CA LYS A 456 -3.06 -48.30 40.39
C LYS A 456 -3.73 -47.34 39.40
N GLY A 457 -3.31 -47.36 38.12
CA GLY A 457 -3.88 -46.54 37.06
C GLY A 457 -3.39 -45.09 37.00
N HIS A 458 -2.47 -44.72 37.87
CA HIS A 458 -1.76 -43.41 37.79
C HIS A 458 -0.77 -43.40 36.64
N TYR A 459 -0.51 -42.23 36.07
CA TYR A 459 0.59 -42.03 35.19
C TYR A 459 1.23 -40.66 35.37
N LEU A 460 2.50 -40.57 35.05
CA LEU A 460 3.26 -39.34 34.94
C LEU A 460 4.02 -39.37 33.61
N ASP A 461 3.84 -38.34 32.78
CA ASP A 461 4.53 -38.19 31.52
C ASP A 461 5.37 -36.91 31.51
N LEU A 462 6.64 -37.06 31.31
CA LEU A 462 7.62 -35.98 31.29
C LEU A 462 8.21 -35.89 29.89
N ILE A 463 8.26 -34.67 29.31
CA ILE A 463 8.82 -34.41 28.00
C ILE A 463 9.73 -33.20 28.09
N ALA A 464 10.94 -33.32 27.53
CA ALA A 464 11.83 -32.20 27.25
C ALA A 464 12.06 -32.13 25.75
N LYS A 465 11.85 -30.97 25.13
CA LYS A 465 11.93 -30.78 23.67
C LYS A 465 12.78 -29.58 23.34
N GLY A 466 13.72 -29.73 22.39
CA GLY A 466 14.43 -28.64 21.73
C GLY A 466 14.07 -28.58 20.24
N SER A 467 13.95 -27.38 19.71
CA SER A 467 13.45 -27.17 18.35
C SER A 467 14.17 -26.02 17.67
N ARG A 468 14.30 -26.12 16.35
CA ARG A 468 14.63 -24.99 15.49
C ARG A 468 13.44 -24.71 14.59
N LEU A 469 12.93 -23.50 14.72
CA LEU A 469 11.80 -22.99 13.95
C LEU A 469 12.33 -22.13 12.80
N HIS A 470 11.60 -22.10 11.71
CA HIS A 470 11.83 -21.24 10.57
C HIS A 470 10.47 -20.75 10.07
N SER A 471 10.35 -19.45 9.90
CA SER A 471 9.12 -18.80 9.48
C SER A 471 9.43 -17.76 8.43
N ASP A 472 8.84 -17.93 7.26
CA ASP A 472 8.92 -16.99 6.15
C ASP A 472 7.65 -16.15 6.06
N HIS A 473 7.80 -14.94 5.56
CA HIS A 473 6.67 -14.11 5.18
C HIS A 473 6.94 -13.35 3.89
N GLU A 474 5.87 -13.13 3.13
CA GLU A 474 5.83 -12.29 1.94
C GLU A 474 4.60 -11.39 2.04
N THR A 475 4.78 -10.09 1.82
CA THR A 475 3.70 -9.10 1.78
C THR A 475 3.27 -8.81 0.34
N TYR A 476 2.19 -8.03 0.15
CA TYR A 476 1.66 -7.70 -1.18
C TYR A 476 1.62 -6.19 -1.39
N GLY A 477 1.50 -5.79 -2.68
CA GLY A 477 1.27 -4.42 -3.11
C GLY A 477 2.53 -3.71 -3.57
N GLU A 478 2.49 -2.41 -3.66
CA GLU A 478 3.57 -1.57 -4.20
C GLU A 478 4.88 -1.74 -3.42
N PHE A 479 4.79 -1.83 -2.09
CA PHE A 479 5.95 -2.02 -1.20
C PHE A 479 6.08 -3.46 -0.73
N ALA A 480 5.73 -4.43 -1.60
CA ALA A 480 5.83 -5.84 -1.28
C ALA A 480 7.27 -6.22 -0.87
N ASP A 481 7.38 -6.96 0.22
CA ASP A 481 8.65 -7.38 0.79
C ASP A 481 8.60 -8.82 1.27
N SER A 482 9.75 -9.40 1.58
CA SER A 482 9.85 -10.75 2.11
C SER A 482 10.95 -10.89 3.14
N GLY A 483 10.69 -11.69 4.15
CA GLY A 483 11.64 -11.95 5.22
C GLY A 483 11.59 -13.39 5.73
N SER A 484 12.61 -13.78 6.48
CA SER A 484 12.82 -15.15 6.93
C SER A 484 13.48 -15.17 8.31
N GLY A 485 12.72 -15.60 9.32
CA GLY A 485 13.18 -15.73 10.71
C GLY A 485 13.54 -17.17 11.09
N LYS A 486 14.49 -17.33 12.02
CA LYS A 486 15.01 -18.63 12.50
C LYS A 486 15.21 -18.63 13.99
N ASN A 487 14.27 -19.17 14.73
CA ASN A 487 14.28 -19.17 16.19
C ASN A 487 14.69 -20.54 16.76
N TRP A 488 15.37 -20.51 17.89
CA TRP A 488 15.50 -21.68 18.76
C TRP A 488 14.39 -21.69 19.79
N ALA A 489 13.93 -22.88 20.16
CA ALA A 489 12.92 -23.05 21.20
C ALA A 489 13.19 -24.28 22.05
N THR A 490 12.85 -24.19 23.33
CA THR A 490 12.87 -25.32 24.25
C THR A 490 11.58 -25.40 25.05
N SER A 491 11.16 -26.61 25.41
CA SER A 491 10.06 -26.78 26.34
C SER A 491 10.24 -27.98 27.27
N ILE A 492 9.62 -27.87 28.44
CA ILE A 492 9.48 -28.96 29.40
C ILE A 492 8.01 -29.09 29.73
N SER A 493 7.48 -30.33 29.68
CA SER A 493 6.08 -30.64 29.98
C SER A 493 5.99 -31.77 31.01
N ALA A 494 5.08 -31.63 31.92
CA ALA A 494 4.70 -32.65 32.87
C ALA A 494 3.18 -32.86 32.83
N GLU A 495 2.74 -34.08 32.51
CA GLU A 495 1.32 -34.50 32.55
C GLU A 495 1.14 -35.59 33.58
N TYR A 496 0.16 -35.38 34.46
CA TYR A 496 -0.25 -36.39 35.41
C TYR A 496 -1.73 -36.73 35.23
N GLY A 497 -2.06 -38.00 35.34
CA GLY A 497 -3.44 -38.46 35.30
C GLY A 497 -3.64 -39.76 36.03
N ARG A 498 -4.92 -40.12 36.19
CA ARG A 498 -5.31 -41.36 36.82
C ARG A 498 -6.54 -41.97 36.16
N LYS A 499 -6.37 -43.17 35.59
CA LYS A 499 -7.50 -43.97 35.09
C LYS A 499 -8.20 -44.64 36.23
N LYS A 500 -9.50 -44.35 36.45
CA LYS A 500 -10.34 -44.91 37.47
C LYS A 500 -11.56 -45.61 36.86
N GLN A 501 -11.80 -46.84 37.22
CA GLN A 501 -12.99 -47.56 36.84
C GLN A 501 -14.20 -46.98 37.59
N LEU A 502 -15.29 -46.72 36.89
CA LEU A 502 -16.53 -46.18 37.46
C LEU A 502 -17.54 -47.29 37.81
N ASN A 503 -17.60 -48.33 37.00
CA ASN A 503 -18.54 -49.44 37.21
C ASN A 503 -18.06 -50.74 36.53
N GLU A 504 -18.78 -51.84 36.80
CA GLU A 504 -18.47 -53.14 36.20
C GLU A 504 -18.77 -53.21 34.70
N ALA A 505 -19.65 -52.34 34.19
CA ALA A 505 -20.00 -52.25 32.77
C ALA A 505 -18.87 -51.67 31.87
N GLY A 506 -17.68 -51.46 32.45
CA GLY A 506 -16.51 -51.08 31.71
C GLY A 506 -16.33 -49.58 31.48
N TRP A 507 -16.99 -48.76 32.25
CA TRP A 507 -16.77 -47.31 32.16
C TRP A 507 -15.59 -46.88 33.02
N PHE A 508 -14.78 -45.99 32.47
CA PHE A 508 -13.61 -45.38 33.12
C PHE A 508 -13.63 -43.88 32.96
N VAL A 509 -13.16 -43.17 33.96
CA VAL A 509 -12.80 -41.75 33.90
C VAL A 509 -11.31 -41.59 34.18
N GLU A 510 -10.69 -40.69 33.45
CA GLU A 510 -9.26 -40.37 33.57
C GLU A 510 -9.09 -38.86 33.65
N PRO A 511 -9.15 -38.25 34.85
CA PRO A 511 -8.78 -36.85 35.03
C PRO A 511 -7.29 -36.67 34.73
N GLN A 512 -6.98 -35.54 34.14
CA GLN A 512 -5.65 -35.18 33.63
C GLN A 512 -5.33 -33.73 33.98
N ALA A 513 -4.09 -33.49 34.39
CA ALA A 513 -3.53 -32.16 34.56
C ALA A 513 -2.15 -32.13 33.87
N GLN A 514 -1.85 -31.05 33.15
CA GLN A 514 -0.58 -30.87 32.49
C GLN A 514 -0.12 -29.42 32.65
N LEU A 515 1.19 -29.27 32.81
CA LEU A 515 1.85 -27.97 32.79
C LEU A 515 3.01 -28.06 31.78
N THR A 516 3.07 -27.09 30.90
CA THR A 516 4.12 -26.99 29.88
C THR A 516 4.74 -25.61 29.96
N TYR A 517 6.03 -25.53 30.24
CA TYR A 517 6.81 -24.32 30.16
C TYR A 517 7.63 -24.36 28.87
N GLY A 518 7.64 -23.27 28.14
CA GLY A 518 8.40 -23.10 26.91
C GLY A 518 9.13 -21.77 26.87
N HIS A 519 10.27 -21.76 26.20
CA HIS A 519 11.03 -20.55 25.90
C HIS A 519 11.39 -20.56 24.42
N LEU A 520 11.05 -19.48 23.72
CA LEU A 520 11.46 -19.16 22.35
C LEU A 520 12.44 -18.02 22.41
N TRP A 521 13.62 -18.21 21.86
CA TRP A 521 14.59 -17.10 21.71
C TRP A 521 14.18 -16.22 20.55
N GLY A 522 14.35 -14.91 20.72
CA GLY A 522 14.20 -13.94 19.66
C GLY A 522 15.13 -14.20 18.47
N ASP A 523 14.87 -13.52 17.39
CA ASP A 523 15.67 -13.55 16.17
C ASP A 523 15.74 -12.16 15.55
N SER A 524 16.79 -11.91 14.77
CA SER A 524 16.95 -10.68 14.01
C SER A 524 17.35 -11.04 12.58
N TYR A 525 16.66 -10.44 11.61
CA TYR A 525 16.94 -10.64 10.19
C TYR A 525 16.60 -9.38 9.39
N THR A 526 17.17 -9.27 8.19
CA THR A 526 16.86 -8.19 7.26
C THR A 526 16.00 -8.73 6.13
N THR A 527 14.93 -8.02 5.79
CA THR A 527 14.06 -8.34 4.67
C THR A 527 14.75 -8.05 3.34
N LYS A 528 14.15 -8.49 2.25
CA LYS A 528 14.66 -8.26 0.89
C LYS A 528 14.86 -6.78 0.57
N ASN A 529 13.96 -5.92 1.05
CA ASN A 529 14.00 -4.47 0.82
C ASN A 529 14.78 -3.70 1.91
N GLY A 530 15.54 -4.41 2.77
CA GLY A 530 16.46 -3.78 3.73
C GLY A 530 15.82 -3.38 5.06
N ILE A 531 14.60 -3.85 5.37
CA ILE A 531 13.98 -3.64 6.69
C ILE A 531 14.59 -4.62 7.67
N GLU A 532 15.17 -4.14 8.75
CA GLU A 532 15.61 -4.98 9.86
C GLU A 532 14.41 -5.31 10.75
N VAL A 533 14.20 -6.59 10.99
CA VAL A 533 13.13 -7.12 11.83
C VAL A 533 13.77 -7.82 13.02
N GLU A 534 13.43 -7.35 14.21
CA GLU A 534 13.85 -7.97 15.47
C GLU A 534 12.61 -8.49 16.20
N THR A 535 12.65 -9.75 16.59
CA THR A 535 11.59 -10.41 17.38
C THR A 535 12.11 -10.72 18.78
N ASP A 536 11.30 -10.43 19.78
CA ASP A 536 11.65 -10.70 21.17
C ASP A 536 11.59 -12.18 21.54
N SER A 537 12.16 -12.51 22.69
CA SER A 537 12.06 -13.85 23.27
C SER A 537 10.72 -14.01 23.97
N ILE A 538 10.06 -15.16 23.76
CA ILE A 538 8.78 -15.48 24.35
C ILE A 538 8.96 -16.51 25.46
N ASN A 539 8.34 -16.26 26.62
CA ASN A 539 8.12 -17.25 27.67
C ASN A 539 6.66 -17.67 27.65
N SER A 540 6.42 -18.96 27.70
CA SER A 540 5.07 -19.54 27.68
C SER A 540 4.89 -20.51 28.85
N LEU A 541 3.77 -20.43 29.51
CA LEU A 541 3.38 -21.37 30.56
C LEU A 541 1.93 -21.79 30.31
N VAL A 542 1.74 -22.95 29.71
CA VAL A 542 0.40 -23.51 29.41
C VAL A 542 -0.01 -24.52 30.46
N GLY A 543 -1.10 -24.23 31.12
CA GLY A 543 -1.81 -25.19 31.98
C GLY A 543 -2.96 -25.88 31.22
N ARG A 544 -3.12 -27.17 31.41
CA ARG A 544 -4.23 -27.95 30.88
C ARG A 544 -4.89 -28.80 31.98
N LEU A 545 -6.17 -28.65 32.11
CA LEU A 545 -7.02 -29.57 32.91
C LEU A 545 -7.97 -30.29 31.96
N GLY A 546 -8.11 -31.57 32.11
CA GLY A 546 -8.96 -32.35 31.24
C GLY A 546 -9.41 -33.68 31.86
N PHE A 547 -10.26 -34.35 31.15
CA PHE A 547 -10.64 -35.73 31.47
C PHE A 547 -10.89 -36.54 30.20
N VAL A 548 -10.71 -37.86 30.32
CA VAL A 548 -11.13 -38.83 29.32
C VAL A 548 -12.21 -39.71 29.95
N LEU A 549 -13.36 -39.78 29.32
CA LEU A 549 -14.39 -40.75 29.62
C LEU A 549 -14.31 -41.86 28.58
N SER A 550 -14.18 -43.11 29.03
CA SER A 550 -14.04 -44.23 28.10
C SER A 550 -14.87 -45.43 28.55
N ARG A 551 -15.26 -46.23 27.57
CA ARG A 551 -15.90 -47.54 27.80
C ARG A 551 -15.10 -48.62 27.10
N GLU A 552 -14.78 -49.67 27.84
CA GLU A 552 -14.03 -50.83 27.36
C GLU A 552 -14.94 -52.04 27.29
N PHE A 553 -14.88 -52.77 26.18
CA PHE A 553 -15.63 -53.96 25.89
C PHE A 553 -14.66 -55.15 25.72
N ASP A 554 -15.10 -56.34 26.01
CA ASP A 554 -14.37 -57.60 25.78
C ASP A 554 -12.92 -57.58 26.30
N ARG A 555 -12.68 -57.01 27.48
CA ARG A 555 -11.39 -56.72 28.07
C ARG A 555 -10.41 -57.91 28.15
N ASN A 556 -10.98 -59.12 28.22
CA ASN A 556 -10.21 -60.36 28.39
C ASN A 556 -10.11 -61.17 27.10
N THR A 557 -10.43 -60.59 25.96
CA THR A 557 -10.44 -61.25 24.66
C THR A 557 -9.49 -60.53 23.66
N VAL A 558 -9.18 -61.24 22.59
CA VAL A 558 -8.40 -60.70 21.47
C VAL A 558 -9.15 -59.56 20.73
N LYS A 559 -10.48 -59.39 21.00
CA LYS A 559 -11.36 -58.39 20.38
C LYS A 559 -11.66 -57.21 21.32
N ALA A 560 -10.80 -56.91 22.28
CA ALA A 560 -10.99 -55.77 23.18
C ALA A 560 -11.15 -54.46 22.36
N SER A 561 -12.25 -53.76 22.62
CA SER A 561 -12.59 -52.51 21.96
C SER A 561 -12.76 -51.38 22.96
N ARG A 562 -12.40 -50.16 22.61
CA ARG A 562 -12.53 -49.01 23.47
C ARG A 562 -13.07 -47.81 22.70
N TYR A 563 -14.10 -47.17 23.25
CA TYR A 563 -14.55 -45.85 22.82
C TYR A 563 -14.22 -44.83 23.90
N TYR A 564 -13.83 -43.63 23.48
CA TYR A 564 -13.57 -42.57 24.45
C TYR A 564 -13.99 -41.19 23.94
N ALA A 565 -14.37 -40.32 24.88
CA ALA A 565 -14.52 -38.90 24.69
C ALA A 565 -13.51 -38.16 25.59
N LYS A 566 -12.87 -37.11 25.06
CA LYS A 566 -11.92 -36.28 25.81
C LYS A 566 -12.36 -34.83 25.75
N ALA A 567 -12.35 -34.18 26.93
CA ALA A 567 -12.50 -32.72 27.03
C ALA A 567 -11.31 -32.15 27.81
N SER A 568 -10.86 -30.95 27.41
CA SER A 568 -9.75 -30.25 28.06
C SER A 568 -9.99 -28.76 28.02
N LEU A 569 -9.62 -28.07 29.10
CA LEU A 569 -9.49 -26.63 29.21
C LEU A 569 -8.01 -26.31 29.23
N LEU A 570 -7.59 -25.36 28.39
CA LEU A 570 -6.23 -24.87 28.33
C LEU A 570 -6.21 -23.38 28.67
N HIS A 571 -5.18 -22.97 29.38
CA HIS A 571 -4.92 -21.57 29.69
C HIS A 571 -3.43 -21.29 29.53
N GLU A 572 -3.12 -20.21 28.82
CA GLU A 572 -1.78 -19.63 28.71
C GLU A 572 -1.64 -18.57 29.79
N PHE A 573 -0.64 -18.69 30.65
CA PHE A 573 -0.37 -17.76 31.75
C PHE A 573 0.64 -16.69 31.39
N PHE A 574 1.51 -16.97 30.40
CA PHE A 574 2.47 -16.06 29.82
C PHE A 574 2.31 -16.17 28.30
N GLY A 575 3.06 -15.45 27.51
CA GLY A 575 3.06 -15.62 26.05
C GLY A 575 2.85 -14.32 25.29
N ASP A 576 3.29 -13.21 25.88
CA ASP A 576 3.39 -11.93 25.20
C ASP A 576 4.53 -11.99 24.18
N ASP A 577 4.31 -11.36 23.03
CA ASP A 577 5.30 -11.26 21.94
C ASP A 577 5.28 -9.86 21.35
N SER A 578 6.44 -9.38 20.95
CA SER A 578 6.62 -8.12 20.25
C SER A 578 7.55 -8.28 19.07
N VAL A 579 7.41 -7.39 18.09
CA VAL A 579 8.34 -7.27 16.97
C VAL A 579 8.70 -5.82 16.74
N THR A 580 9.98 -5.56 16.56
CA THR A 580 10.50 -4.27 16.14
C THR A 580 10.92 -4.36 14.68
N SER A 581 10.48 -3.41 13.87
CA SER A 581 10.88 -3.29 12.47
C SER A 581 11.50 -1.93 12.22
N VAL A 582 12.70 -1.90 11.66
CA VAL A 582 13.49 -0.70 11.41
C VAL A 582 13.99 -0.69 9.98
N SER A 583 13.86 0.44 9.31
CA SER A 583 14.47 0.64 7.98
C SER A 583 15.70 1.55 8.12
N TYR A 584 16.86 1.01 7.74
CA TYR A 584 18.10 1.79 7.67
C TYR A 584 18.32 2.32 6.25
N THR A 585 17.61 3.38 5.89
CA THR A 585 18.03 4.23 4.76
C THR A 585 18.65 5.50 5.34
N HIS A 586 19.96 5.50 5.51
CA HIS A 586 20.82 6.62 5.93
C HIS A 586 20.15 7.70 6.80
N LEU A 587 19.92 7.40 8.05
CA LEU A 587 19.75 8.21 9.24
C LEU A 587 18.79 7.45 10.21
N ARG A 588 19.01 7.52 11.49
CA ARG A 588 18.26 6.77 12.51
C ARG A 588 16.75 6.87 12.30
N ALA A 589 16.14 5.80 11.77
CA ALA A 589 14.71 5.69 11.57
C ALA A 589 14.00 5.54 12.92
N HIS A 590 12.75 6.01 12.99
CA HIS A 590 11.86 5.70 14.12
C HIS A 590 11.55 4.21 14.15
N GLU A 591 11.70 3.61 15.32
CA GLU A 591 11.32 2.23 15.56
C GLU A 591 9.80 2.09 15.53
N THR A 592 9.29 1.13 14.78
CA THR A 592 7.88 0.74 14.85
C THR A 592 7.80 -0.51 15.71
N CYS A 593 7.23 -0.37 16.91
CA CYS A 593 7.02 -1.46 17.85
C CYS A 593 5.54 -1.85 17.84
N ALA A 594 5.24 -3.13 17.71
CA ALA A 594 3.92 -3.68 17.85
C ALA A 594 3.90 -4.69 19.00
N ASP A 595 3.12 -4.40 20.04
CA ASP A 595 2.93 -5.24 21.22
C ASP A 595 1.63 -6.06 21.08
N LEU A 596 1.60 -7.26 21.65
CA LEU A 596 0.45 -8.18 21.64
C LEU A 596 -0.07 -8.48 23.02
#